data_0edaadc52b12bef1ec47bbe5571a656c
#
_entry.id   0edaadc52b12bef1ec47bbe5571a656c
#
_cell.length_a   1.000
_cell.length_b   1.000
_cell.length_c   1.000
_cell.angle_alpha   90.00
_cell.angle_beta   90.00
_cell.angle_gamma   90.00
#
_symmetry.space_group_name_H-M   'P 1'
#
loop_
_entity.id
_entity.type
_entity.pdbx_description
1 polymer ?
#
loop_
_entity_poly.entity_id
_entity_poly.type
_entity_poly.pdbx_seq_one_letter_code
_entity_poly.pdbx_strand_id
1 'polypeptide(L)'
;MIGNININNKNYPTKLKKNVIVICLDGSQKEYFDIALEKNLMPNLKKFIMSGSFQLAHSAIPSFTNPNNISIVTGQPSSIHGICGNFFFDPDSKKEVMMNDPQYLRAPTIFEKLYKEGLKIACVTAKDKLRTLLGNGLNYEDKRAICFSAEKSNESSISNNGISNVNKWLQRGVPDVYSQELSEFVMAAGVKLLKDFEPDIMYLSTTDFIQHKYEPGHPQANKFYEMFDYYLGLLSVNKSSIVVTADHGMKSKSKDDGSPNAIYLQDIL
;
A
#
# COMPACT_ATOMS: atom_id res chain seq x y z
N MET A 1 -21.83 3.38 -24.45
CA MET A 1 -21.70 4.41 -23.40
C MET A 1 -20.74 3.86 -22.37
N ILE A 2 -19.75 4.65 -21.92
CA ILE A 2 -18.89 4.25 -20.80
C ILE A 2 -19.77 4.36 -19.56
N GLY A 3 -20.04 3.25 -18.88
CA GLY A 3 -20.78 3.24 -17.62
C GLY A 3 -19.97 3.98 -16.54
N ASN A 4 -20.66 4.65 -15.64
CA ASN A 4 -20.06 5.24 -14.45
C ASN A 4 -20.68 4.60 -13.21
N ILE A 5 -19.86 4.38 -12.19
CA ILE A 5 -20.29 3.92 -10.88
C ILE A 5 -20.03 5.01 -9.85
N ASN A 6 -20.98 5.23 -8.94
CA ASN A 6 -20.78 6.11 -7.80
C ASN A 6 -20.20 5.32 -6.63
N ILE A 7 -19.05 5.78 -6.15
CA ILE A 7 -18.37 5.21 -4.99
C ILE A 7 -18.12 6.33 -4.00
N ASN A 8 -18.73 6.27 -2.84
CA ASN A 8 -18.55 7.26 -1.76
C ASN A 8 -18.69 8.71 -2.26
N ASN A 9 -19.77 8.99 -3.00
CA ASN A 9 -20.11 10.29 -3.59
C ASN A 9 -19.17 10.79 -4.71
N LYS A 10 -18.35 9.92 -5.27
CA LYS A 10 -17.53 10.22 -6.46
C LYS A 10 -17.86 9.27 -7.60
N ASN A 11 -17.86 9.78 -8.83
CA ASN A 11 -18.14 8.99 -10.03
C ASN A 11 -16.86 8.49 -10.67
N TYR A 12 -16.80 7.19 -10.93
CA TYR A 12 -15.68 6.52 -11.58
C TYR A 12 -16.16 5.81 -12.85
N PRO A 13 -15.33 5.75 -13.91
CA PRO A 13 -15.64 4.95 -15.08
C PRO A 13 -15.56 3.46 -14.75
N THR A 14 -16.52 2.67 -15.24
CA THR A 14 -16.51 1.21 -15.11
C THR A 14 -15.69 0.52 -16.21
N LYS A 15 -15.25 1.27 -17.22
CA LYS A 15 -14.36 0.78 -18.28
C LYS A 15 -13.08 1.60 -18.28
N LEU A 16 -11.98 0.97 -17.90
CA LEU A 16 -10.67 1.59 -17.91
C LEU A 16 -10.06 1.53 -19.30
N LYS A 17 -9.38 2.60 -19.71
CA LYS A 17 -8.60 2.62 -20.97
C LYS A 17 -7.26 1.91 -20.83
N LYS A 18 -6.76 1.81 -19.63
CA LYS A 18 -5.49 1.18 -19.24
C LYS A 18 -5.63 0.63 -17.83
N ASN A 19 -4.83 -0.38 -17.50
CA ASN A 19 -4.71 -0.82 -16.11
C ASN A 19 -4.18 0.31 -15.22
N VAL A 20 -4.63 0.31 -13.99
CA VAL A 20 -4.19 1.26 -12.96
C VAL A 20 -3.40 0.51 -11.90
N ILE A 21 -2.18 0.96 -11.65
CA ILE A 21 -1.31 0.42 -10.60
C ILE A 21 -1.13 1.51 -9.56
N VAL A 22 -1.53 1.26 -8.33
CA VAL A 22 -1.30 2.13 -7.19
C VAL A 22 -0.27 1.48 -6.28
N ILE A 23 0.80 2.19 -5.97
CA ILE A 23 1.87 1.72 -5.09
C ILE A 23 1.88 2.63 -3.88
N CYS A 24 1.59 2.08 -2.71
CA CYS A 24 1.70 2.76 -1.43
C CYS A 24 3.04 2.39 -0.78
N LEU A 25 3.95 3.36 -0.73
CA LEU A 25 5.23 3.22 -0.04
C LEU A 25 5.06 3.66 1.40
N ASP A 26 4.82 2.69 2.27
CA ASP A 26 4.58 2.92 3.70
C ASP A 26 5.70 3.73 4.35
N GLY A 27 5.35 4.76 5.11
CA GLY A 27 6.26 5.62 5.85
C GLY A 27 7.14 6.54 5.00
N SER A 28 6.90 6.63 3.69
CA SER A 28 7.77 7.38 2.78
C SER A 28 7.36 8.84 2.65
N GLN A 29 8.19 9.75 3.16
CA GLN A 29 8.01 11.18 2.95
C GLN A 29 8.93 11.73 1.84
N LYS A 30 8.64 12.97 1.43
CA LYS A 30 9.31 13.65 0.29
C LYS A 30 10.84 13.63 0.39
N GLU A 31 11.42 13.81 1.58
CA GLU A 31 12.86 13.92 1.77
C GLU A 31 13.63 12.65 1.34
N TYR A 32 13.06 11.46 1.53
CA TYR A 32 13.65 10.22 1.00
C TYR A 32 13.79 10.26 -0.52
N PHE A 33 12.75 10.75 -1.20
CA PHE A 33 12.74 10.85 -2.67
C PHE A 33 13.69 11.94 -3.16
N ASP A 34 13.71 13.11 -2.53
CA ASP A 34 14.58 14.22 -2.92
C ASP A 34 16.04 13.78 -2.90
N ILE A 35 16.50 13.21 -1.79
CA ILE A 35 17.89 12.76 -1.64
C ILE A 35 18.23 11.62 -2.62
N ALA A 36 17.32 10.68 -2.82
CA ALA A 36 17.55 9.59 -3.76
C ALA A 36 17.59 10.09 -5.22
N LEU A 37 16.77 11.08 -5.57
CA LEU A 37 16.79 11.71 -6.90
C LEU A 37 18.06 12.53 -7.12
N GLU A 38 18.51 13.30 -6.13
CA GLU A 38 19.77 14.05 -6.18
C GLU A 38 20.97 13.13 -6.39
N LYS A 39 20.96 11.96 -5.74
CA LYS A 39 21.98 10.92 -5.89
C LYS A 39 21.82 10.08 -7.17
N ASN A 40 20.86 10.39 -8.04
CA ASN A 40 20.52 9.65 -9.26
C ASN A 40 20.21 8.16 -9.03
N LEU A 41 19.69 7.79 -7.87
CA LEU A 41 19.29 6.42 -7.52
C LEU A 41 17.91 6.03 -8.07
N MET A 42 17.10 7.02 -8.49
CA MET A 42 15.72 6.81 -8.94
C MET A 42 15.47 7.38 -10.35
N PRO A 43 16.15 6.86 -11.40
CA PRO A 43 16.01 7.38 -12.76
C PRO A 43 14.62 7.14 -13.37
N ASN A 44 13.91 6.08 -12.97
CA ASN A 44 12.55 5.82 -13.46
C ASN A 44 11.56 6.78 -12.82
N LEU A 45 11.61 6.99 -11.49
CA LEU A 45 10.78 7.98 -10.82
C LEU A 45 11.00 9.39 -11.38
N LYS A 46 12.25 9.75 -11.67
CA LYS A 46 12.57 11.03 -12.32
C LYS A 46 11.82 11.22 -13.64
N LYS A 47 11.76 10.18 -14.49
CA LYS A 47 10.98 10.20 -15.74
C LYS A 47 9.48 10.35 -15.47
N PHE A 48 8.95 9.68 -14.45
CA PHE A 48 7.54 9.80 -14.05
C PHE A 48 7.18 11.21 -13.62
N ILE A 49 8.02 11.85 -12.79
CA ILE A 49 7.82 13.24 -12.35
C ILE A 49 7.85 14.20 -13.54
N MET A 50 8.77 14.02 -14.50
CA MET A 50 8.88 14.86 -15.68
C MET A 50 7.69 14.73 -16.65
N SER A 51 7.05 13.57 -16.71
CA SER A 51 5.93 13.28 -17.63
C SER A 51 4.56 13.26 -16.97
N GLY A 52 4.52 13.34 -15.65
CA GLY A 52 3.31 13.26 -14.84
C GLY A 52 3.12 14.48 -13.94
N SER A 53 2.69 14.23 -12.70
CA SER A 53 2.56 15.26 -11.67
C SER A 53 3.09 14.73 -10.34
N PHE A 54 3.63 15.63 -9.53
CA PHE A 54 4.05 15.37 -8.16
C PHE A 54 3.39 16.39 -7.23
N GLN A 55 2.74 15.91 -6.17
CA GLN A 55 2.04 16.77 -5.21
C GLN A 55 2.24 16.23 -3.79
N LEU A 56 2.29 17.14 -2.83
CA LEU A 56 2.24 16.80 -1.40
C LEU A 56 0.78 16.69 -0.96
N ALA A 57 0.54 15.73 -0.07
CA ALA A 57 -0.75 15.54 0.60
C ALA A 57 -0.51 15.35 2.09
N HIS A 58 -1.50 15.72 2.90
CA HIS A 58 -1.49 15.43 4.32
C HIS A 58 -2.06 14.04 4.57
N SER A 59 -1.41 13.27 5.45
CA SER A 59 -2.00 12.06 6.02
C SER A 59 -3.14 12.39 6.98
N ALA A 60 -4.03 11.45 7.21
CA ALA A 60 -5.00 11.55 8.29
C ALA A 60 -4.27 11.52 9.66
N ILE A 61 -4.88 12.12 10.67
CA ILE A 61 -4.41 12.08 12.07
C ILE A 61 -5.33 11.14 12.85
N PRO A 62 -4.77 10.15 13.54
CA PRO A 62 -3.34 9.78 13.67
C PRO A 62 -2.76 9.18 12.39
N SER A 63 -1.46 9.45 12.15
CA SER A 63 -0.72 9.07 10.94
C SER A 63 -0.29 7.59 11.00
N PHE A 64 -1.26 6.68 11.02
CA PHE A 64 -1.05 5.24 11.06
C PHE A 64 -1.37 4.58 9.72
N THR A 65 -0.80 3.40 9.50
CA THR A 65 -0.93 2.64 8.25
C THR A 65 -2.39 2.32 7.91
N ASN A 66 -3.16 1.70 8.82
CA ASN A 66 -4.52 1.26 8.50
C ASN A 66 -5.47 2.43 8.16
N PRO A 67 -5.59 3.51 8.98
CA PRO A 67 -6.46 4.64 8.65
C PRO A 67 -6.15 5.27 7.30
N ASN A 68 -4.86 5.45 7.02
CA ASN A 68 -4.44 6.14 5.80
C ASN A 68 -4.59 5.28 4.55
N ASN A 69 -4.22 4.00 4.60
CA ASN A 69 -4.48 3.09 3.48
C ASN A 69 -5.99 3.00 3.17
N ILE A 70 -6.84 2.91 4.21
CA ILE A 70 -8.29 2.86 4.01
C ILE A 70 -8.82 4.20 3.49
N SER A 71 -8.28 5.34 3.94
CA SER A 71 -8.62 6.64 3.36
C SER A 71 -8.27 6.71 1.85
N ILE A 72 -7.10 6.18 1.45
CA ILE A 72 -6.69 6.11 0.04
C ILE A 72 -7.68 5.29 -0.79
N VAL A 73 -8.06 4.09 -0.33
CA VAL A 73 -8.88 3.17 -1.12
C VAL A 73 -10.39 3.39 -1.02
N THR A 74 -10.85 4.22 -0.08
CA THR A 74 -12.25 4.63 0.03
C THR A 74 -12.50 6.05 -0.45
N GLY A 75 -11.45 6.88 -0.49
CA GLY A 75 -11.54 8.31 -0.75
C GLY A 75 -12.34 9.06 0.33
N GLN A 76 -12.37 8.52 1.57
CA GLN A 76 -13.12 9.06 2.70
C GLN A 76 -12.23 9.23 3.93
N PRO A 77 -12.55 10.16 4.85
CA PRO A 77 -11.84 10.29 6.12
C PRO A 77 -12.24 9.18 7.10
N SER A 78 -11.44 8.98 8.15
CA SER A 78 -11.66 7.97 9.19
C SER A 78 -13.03 8.08 9.88
N SER A 79 -13.57 9.28 10.02
CA SER A 79 -14.91 9.52 10.56
C SER A 79 -16.04 8.86 9.74
N ILE A 80 -15.79 8.62 8.44
CA ILE A 80 -16.75 7.97 7.54
C ILE A 80 -16.42 6.48 7.37
N HIS A 81 -15.17 6.13 7.05
CA HIS A 81 -14.83 4.73 6.79
C HIS A 81 -14.63 3.89 8.06
N GLY A 82 -14.53 4.48 9.24
CA GLY A 82 -14.56 3.81 10.54
C GLY A 82 -13.21 3.36 11.07
N ILE A 83 -12.20 3.20 10.25
CA ILE A 83 -10.85 2.78 10.67
C ILE A 83 -10.08 4.01 11.15
N CYS A 84 -10.02 4.23 12.47
CA CYS A 84 -9.45 5.44 13.05
C CYS A 84 -8.05 5.25 13.67
N GLY A 85 -7.55 4.03 13.70
CA GLY A 85 -6.24 3.69 14.26
C GLY A 85 -5.82 2.27 13.89
N ASN A 86 -4.68 1.83 14.38
CA ASN A 86 -4.31 0.42 14.34
C ASN A 86 -5.01 -0.36 15.47
N PHE A 87 -5.34 0.35 16.57
CA PHE A 87 -6.08 -0.16 17.73
C PHE A 87 -7.10 0.87 18.19
N PHE A 88 -8.12 0.43 18.89
CA PHE A 88 -9.00 1.27 19.70
C PHE A 88 -9.31 0.58 21.02
N PHE A 89 -9.66 1.36 22.03
CA PHE A 89 -10.18 0.83 23.27
C PHE A 89 -11.69 0.62 23.13
N ASP A 90 -12.11 -0.65 23.24
CA ASP A 90 -13.53 -0.99 23.22
C ASP A 90 -14.12 -0.83 24.62
N PRO A 91 -15.02 0.12 24.84
CA PRO A 91 -15.61 0.38 26.17
C PRO A 91 -16.48 -0.76 26.69
N ASP A 92 -17.07 -1.57 25.79
CA ASP A 92 -17.96 -2.66 26.17
C ASP A 92 -17.18 -3.87 26.67
N SER A 93 -16.17 -4.30 25.94
CA SER A 93 -15.28 -5.41 26.34
C SER A 93 -14.15 -4.97 27.28
N LYS A 94 -13.92 -3.66 27.44
CA LYS A 94 -12.80 -3.05 28.19
C LYS A 94 -11.42 -3.55 27.76
N LYS A 95 -11.25 -3.77 26.45
CA LYS A 95 -10.02 -4.28 25.85
C LYS A 95 -9.53 -3.37 24.72
N GLU A 96 -8.23 -3.42 24.51
CA GLU A 96 -7.66 -2.91 23.25
C GLU A 96 -7.97 -3.89 22.12
N VAL A 97 -8.57 -3.38 21.05
CA VAL A 97 -8.97 -4.15 19.88
C VAL A 97 -8.22 -3.65 18.65
N MET A 98 -7.65 -4.58 17.91
CA MET A 98 -6.95 -4.26 16.67
C MET A 98 -7.96 -3.97 15.56
N MET A 99 -7.81 -2.81 14.88
CA MET A 99 -8.69 -2.37 13.79
C MET A 99 -8.26 -2.97 12.43
N ASN A 100 -8.23 -4.27 12.33
CA ASN A 100 -7.90 -5.00 11.10
C ASN A 100 -9.03 -5.94 10.62
N ASP A 101 -10.14 -5.99 11.36
CA ASP A 101 -11.31 -6.76 10.97
C ASP A 101 -12.22 -5.89 10.08
N PRO A 102 -12.66 -6.41 8.91
CA PRO A 102 -13.59 -5.73 8.01
C PRO A 102 -14.91 -5.28 8.64
N GLN A 103 -15.34 -5.88 9.77
CA GLN A 103 -16.56 -5.45 10.50
C GLN A 103 -16.53 -3.97 10.92
N TYR A 104 -15.33 -3.40 11.12
CA TYR A 104 -15.15 -1.99 11.48
C TYR A 104 -15.19 -1.05 10.26
N LEU A 105 -15.17 -1.59 9.04
CA LEU A 105 -15.18 -0.81 7.82
C LEU A 105 -16.63 -0.38 7.48
N ARG A 106 -16.87 0.93 7.49
CA ARG A 106 -18.21 1.52 7.26
C ARG A 106 -18.41 2.05 5.84
N ALA A 107 -17.36 2.11 5.04
CA ALA A 107 -17.42 2.57 3.65
C ALA A 107 -16.82 1.52 2.72
N PRO A 108 -17.41 1.26 1.55
CA PRO A 108 -16.88 0.32 0.59
C PRO A 108 -15.56 0.83 0.00
N THR A 109 -14.64 -0.09 -0.26
CA THR A 109 -13.42 0.22 -1.02
C THR A 109 -13.73 0.36 -2.51
N ILE A 110 -12.87 1.07 -3.24
CA ILE A 110 -12.92 1.13 -4.70
C ILE A 110 -12.78 -0.28 -5.31
N PHE A 111 -12.03 -1.17 -4.67
CA PHE A 111 -11.82 -2.54 -5.12
C PHE A 111 -13.11 -3.35 -5.09
N GLU A 112 -13.85 -3.34 -3.95
CA GLU A 112 -15.14 -4.01 -3.83
C GLU A 112 -16.12 -3.55 -4.92
N LYS A 113 -16.21 -2.25 -5.12
CA LYS A 113 -17.18 -1.68 -6.06
C LYS A 113 -16.83 -1.99 -7.50
N LEU A 114 -15.59 -1.79 -7.91
CA LEU A 114 -15.15 -2.09 -9.28
C LEU A 114 -15.12 -3.59 -9.56
N TYR A 115 -14.82 -4.42 -8.57
CA TYR A 115 -14.96 -5.86 -8.69
C TYR A 115 -16.40 -6.28 -9.02
N LYS A 116 -17.41 -5.68 -8.35
CA LYS A 116 -18.84 -5.91 -8.64
C LYS A 116 -19.26 -5.47 -10.05
N GLU A 117 -18.54 -4.51 -10.63
CA GLU A 117 -18.71 -4.08 -12.02
C GLU A 117 -17.96 -4.98 -13.05
N GLY A 118 -17.34 -6.06 -12.59
CA GLY A 118 -16.71 -7.04 -13.45
C GLY A 118 -15.21 -6.86 -13.68
N LEU A 119 -14.56 -5.87 -13.03
CA LEU A 119 -13.13 -5.64 -13.18
C LEU A 119 -12.31 -6.69 -12.42
N LYS A 120 -11.09 -6.94 -12.92
CA LYS A 120 -10.08 -7.77 -12.27
C LYS A 120 -9.29 -6.95 -11.26
N ILE A 121 -9.24 -7.41 -10.02
CA ILE A 121 -8.60 -6.70 -8.90
C ILE A 121 -7.42 -7.51 -8.36
N ALA A 122 -6.27 -6.87 -8.17
CA ALA A 122 -5.13 -7.46 -7.47
C ALA A 122 -4.67 -6.55 -6.32
N CYS A 123 -4.57 -7.09 -5.11
CA CYS A 123 -4.02 -6.40 -3.95
C CYS A 123 -2.89 -7.25 -3.35
N VAL A 124 -1.71 -6.66 -3.19
CA VAL A 124 -0.59 -7.31 -2.50
C VAL A 124 -0.09 -6.38 -1.41
N THR A 125 -0.07 -6.88 -0.19
CA THR A 125 0.42 -6.14 0.97
C THR A 125 1.66 -6.78 1.56
N ALA A 126 2.51 -6.00 2.19
CA ALA A 126 3.61 -6.54 2.97
C ALA A 126 3.09 -7.34 4.16
N LYS A 127 2.19 -6.75 4.97
CA LYS A 127 1.62 -7.35 6.18
C LYS A 127 0.18 -7.78 6.00
N ASP A 128 -0.21 -8.86 6.68
CA ASP A 128 -1.54 -9.48 6.53
C ASP A 128 -2.67 -8.64 7.13
N LYS A 129 -2.39 -7.83 8.13
CA LYS A 129 -3.39 -6.96 8.77
C LYS A 129 -4.14 -6.05 7.80
N LEU A 130 -3.41 -5.43 6.87
CA LEU A 130 -3.99 -4.56 5.86
C LEU A 130 -4.72 -5.36 4.77
N ARG A 131 -4.20 -6.55 4.41
CA ARG A 131 -4.79 -7.42 3.40
C ARG A 131 -6.27 -7.73 3.67
N THR A 132 -6.63 -8.00 4.91
CA THR A 132 -8.03 -8.34 5.28
C THR A 132 -8.97 -7.18 5.00
N LEU A 133 -8.57 -5.96 5.28
CA LEU A 133 -9.37 -4.76 5.02
C LEU A 133 -9.50 -4.48 3.50
N LEU A 134 -8.40 -4.61 2.75
CA LEU A 134 -8.39 -4.37 1.29
C LEU A 134 -9.16 -5.44 0.53
N GLY A 135 -9.15 -6.68 1.00
CA GLY A 135 -9.85 -7.81 0.41
C GLY A 135 -11.35 -7.88 0.72
N ASN A 136 -11.86 -6.97 1.56
CA ASN A 136 -13.26 -6.96 1.92
C ASN A 136 -14.16 -6.78 0.70
N GLY A 137 -15.17 -7.66 0.57
CA GLY A 137 -16.13 -7.64 -0.55
C GLY A 137 -15.63 -8.26 -1.85
N LEU A 138 -14.41 -8.81 -1.90
CA LEU A 138 -13.90 -9.57 -3.03
C LEU A 138 -14.31 -11.05 -2.91
N ASN A 139 -14.71 -11.65 -4.05
CA ASN A 139 -14.88 -13.11 -4.16
C ASN A 139 -13.73 -13.68 -5.01
N TYR A 140 -13.09 -14.70 -4.51
CA TYR A 140 -11.89 -15.28 -5.14
C TYR A 140 -12.20 -16.48 -6.04
N GLU A 141 -13.39 -17.07 -5.94
CA GLU A 141 -13.77 -18.28 -6.68
C GLU A 141 -13.97 -18.05 -8.19
N ASP A 142 -14.36 -16.82 -8.56
CA ASP A 142 -14.60 -16.46 -9.96
C ASP A 142 -13.32 -16.02 -10.72
N LYS A 143 -12.18 -16.11 -10.07
CA LYS A 143 -10.84 -15.81 -10.65
C LYS A 143 -10.65 -14.37 -11.13
N ARG A 144 -11.45 -13.43 -10.64
CA ARG A 144 -11.31 -11.99 -10.95
C ARG A 144 -10.67 -11.19 -9.83
N ALA A 145 -10.38 -11.80 -8.70
CA ALA A 145 -9.72 -11.16 -7.59
C ALA A 145 -8.53 -11.98 -7.10
N ILE A 146 -7.44 -11.28 -6.78
CA ILE A 146 -6.28 -11.81 -6.06
C ILE A 146 -5.95 -10.83 -4.92
N CYS A 147 -5.87 -11.33 -3.69
CA CYS A 147 -5.49 -10.50 -2.55
C CYS A 147 -4.70 -11.35 -1.53
N PHE A 148 -3.40 -11.08 -1.38
CA PHE A 148 -2.54 -11.81 -0.44
C PHE A 148 -1.49 -10.89 0.19
N SER A 149 -0.86 -11.36 1.26
CA SER A 149 0.26 -10.68 1.91
C SER A 149 1.58 -11.43 1.69
N ALA A 150 2.68 -10.70 1.66
CA ALA A 150 4.03 -11.29 1.64
C ALA A 150 4.32 -12.05 2.94
N GLU A 151 3.91 -11.49 4.07
CA GLU A 151 4.05 -12.07 5.42
C GLU A 151 3.48 -13.49 5.53
N LYS A 152 2.32 -13.73 4.91
CA LYS A 152 1.62 -15.04 4.93
C LYS A 152 1.50 -15.67 3.55
N SER A 153 2.48 -15.45 2.70
CA SER A 153 2.47 -15.96 1.33
C SER A 153 2.42 -17.49 1.24
N ASN A 154 2.96 -18.20 2.23
CA ASN A 154 2.90 -19.65 2.34
C ASN A 154 1.52 -20.21 2.77
N GLU A 155 0.66 -19.38 3.35
CA GLU A 155 -0.70 -19.73 3.76
C GLU A 155 -1.73 -19.45 2.64
N SER A 156 -1.29 -18.95 1.49
CA SER A 156 -2.17 -18.55 0.39
C SER A 156 -2.96 -19.73 -0.18
N SER A 157 -4.25 -19.50 -0.40
CA SER A 157 -5.18 -20.47 -1.00
C SER A 157 -6.09 -19.80 -2.03
N ILE A 158 -6.63 -20.60 -2.95
CA ILE A 158 -7.59 -20.09 -3.95
C ILE A 158 -8.81 -19.50 -3.25
N SER A 159 -9.36 -20.17 -2.25
CA SER A 159 -10.58 -19.73 -1.53
C SER A 159 -10.40 -18.41 -0.80
N ASN A 160 -9.22 -18.13 -0.23
CA ASN A 160 -8.98 -16.99 0.64
C ASN A 160 -8.23 -15.84 -0.04
N ASN A 161 -7.54 -16.13 -1.15
CA ASN A 161 -6.61 -15.18 -1.77
C ASN A 161 -6.74 -15.08 -3.30
N GLY A 162 -7.49 -16.00 -3.95
CA GLY A 162 -7.57 -16.11 -5.42
C GLY A 162 -6.33 -16.70 -6.07
N ILE A 163 -5.33 -17.06 -5.27
CA ILE A 163 -4.07 -17.66 -5.71
C ILE A 163 -3.55 -18.61 -4.63
N SER A 164 -2.92 -19.70 -5.02
CA SER A 164 -2.27 -20.64 -4.12
C SER A 164 -0.80 -20.81 -4.47
N ASN A 165 -0.01 -21.35 -3.53
CA ASN A 165 1.42 -21.60 -3.72
C ASN A 165 2.21 -20.37 -4.19
N VAL A 166 1.93 -19.20 -3.62
CA VAL A 166 2.52 -17.91 -4.02
C VAL A 166 4.04 -17.97 -4.05
N ASN A 167 4.67 -18.61 -3.05
CA ASN A 167 6.14 -18.71 -2.99
C ASN A 167 6.72 -19.51 -4.17
N LYS A 168 6.08 -20.62 -4.57
CA LYS A 168 6.48 -21.39 -5.75
C LYS A 168 6.23 -20.60 -7.02
N TRP A 169 5.06 -19.95 -7.13
CA TRP A 169 4.70 -19.13 -8.28
C TRP A 169 5.68 -17.96 -8.46
N LEU A 170 6.05 -17.26 -7.37
CA LEU A 170 6.97 -16.12 -7.41
C LEU A 170 8.44 -16.56 -7.44
N GLN A 171 8.74 -17.85 -7.17
CA GLN A 171 10.09 -18.40 -7.01
C GLN A 171 10.89 -17.71 -5.90
N ARG A 172 10.21 -17.38 -4.79
CA ARG A 172 10.79 -16.72 -3.61
C ARG A 172 10.35 -17.43 -2.34
N GLY A 173 11.22 -17.49 -1.35
CA GLY A 173 10.87 -17.93 0.01
C GLY A 173 9.89 -16.97 0.68
N VAL A 174 9.40 -17.35 1.86
CA VAL A 174 8.68 -16.42 2.73
C VAL A 174 9.68 -15.42 3.28
N PRO A 175 9.50 -14.11 3.05
CA PRO A 175 10.42 -13.11 3.57
C PRO A 175 10.29 -12.95 5.08
N ASP A 176 11.38 -12.57 5.75
CA ASP A 176 11.31 -12.18 7.15
C ASP A 176 10.47 -10.91 7.30
N VAL A 177 9.56 -10.91 8.30
CA VAL A 177 8.64 -9.79 8.58
C VAL A 177 9.41 -8.50 8.91
N TYR A 178 10.60 -8.62 9.47
CA TYR A 178 11.47 -7.52 9.84
C TYR A 178 12.65 -7.34 8.86
N SER A 179 12.39 -7.46 7.58
CA SER A 179 13.39 -7.27 6.53
C SER A 179 12.90 -6.38 5.38
N GLN A 180 13.83 -5.85 4.62
CA GLN A 180 13.54 -5.15 3.36
C GLN A 180 12.89 -6.08 2.32
N GLU A 181 13.18 -7.38 2.40
CA GLU A 181 12.69 -8.39 1.46
C GLU A 181 11.16 -8.47 1.44
N LEU A 182 10.49 -8.11 2.54
CA LEU A 182 9.03 -8.07 2.61
C LEU A 182 8.44 -7.09 1.59
N SER A 183 9.00 -5.90 1.47
CA SER A 183 8.60 -4.90 0.48
C SER A 183 9.01 -5.30 -0.94
N GLU A 184 10.21 -5.85 -1.10
CA GLU A 184 10.67 -6.35 -2.39
C GLU A 184 9.79 -7.48 -2.92
N PHE A 185 9.32 -8.38 -2.05
CA PHE A 185 8.38 -9.44 -2.40
C PHE A 185 7.07 -8.87 -2.99
N VAL A 186 6.51 -7.83 -2.36
CA VAL A 186 5.32 -7.13 -2.85
C VAL A 186 5.54 -6.60 -4.27
N MET A 187 6.66 -5.92 -4.49
CA MET A 187 6.97 -5.33 -5.79
C MET A 187 7.20 -6.40 -6.87
N ALA A 188 7.93 -7.46 -6.55
CA ALA A 188 8.16 -8.59 -7.45
C ALA A 188 6.85 -9.31 -7.81
N ALA A 189 5.96 -9.49 -6.82
CA ALA A 189 4.63 -10.06 -7.03
C ALA A 189 3.79 -9.18 -7.97
N GLY A 190 3.85 -7.85 -7.79
CA GLY A 190 3.18 -6.90 -8.68
C GLY A 190 3.59 -7.03 -10.13
N VAL A 191 4.90 -7.10 -10.39
CA VAL A 191 5.43 -7.30 -11.76
C VAL A 191 4.92 -8.61 -12.36
N LYS A 192 4.92 -9.70 -11.59
CA LYS A 192 4.47 -11.00 -12.06
C LYS A 192 2.96 -11.06 -12.27
N LEU A 193 2.16 -10.45 -11.39
CA LEU A 193 0.70 -10.34 -11.54
C LEU A 193 0.31 -9.55 -12.79
N LEU A 194 1.05 -8.49 -13.09
CA LEU A 194 0.79 -7.69 -14.30
C LEU A 194 0.89 -8.53 -15.58
N LYS A 195 1.75 -9.55 -15.58
CA LYS A 195 1.93 -10.49 -16.71
C LYS A 195 0.96 -11.67 -16.67
N ASP A 196 0.80 -12.30 -15.50
CA ASP A 196 0.15 -13.62 -15.39
C ASP A 196 -1.36 -13.49 -15.11
N PHE A 197 -1.78 -12.38 -14.51
CA PHE A 197 -3.18 -12.14 -14.14
C PHE A 197 -3.83 -11.00 -14.92
N GLU A 198 -3.03 -9.99 -15.33
CA GLU A 198 -3.50 -8.81 -16.07
C GLU A 198 -4.65 -8.09 -15.35
N PRO A 199 -4.43 -7.58 -14.11
CA PRO A 199 -5.47 -6.88 -13.36
C PRO A 199 -5.83 -5.54 -14.02
N ASP A 200 -7.10 -5.15 -13.94
CA ASP A 200 -7.56 -3.81 -14.33
C ASP A 200 -7.07 -2.76 -13.29
N ILE A 201 -7.11 -3.15 -12.01
CA ILE A 201 -6.57 -2.35 -10.92
C ILE A 201 -5.69 -3.22 -10.03
N MET A 202 -4.50 -2.71 -9.72
CA MET A 202 -3.55 -3.34 -8.80
C MET A 202 -3.15 -2.36 -7.70
N TYR A 203 -3.16 -2.82 -6.46
CA TYR A 203 -2.68 -2.09 -5.28
C TYR A 203 -1.53 -2.84 -4.62
N LEU A 204 -0.40 -2.18 -4.50
CA LEU A 204 0.81 -2.71 -3.89
C LEU A 204 1.14 -1.87 -2.65
N SER A 205 1.16 -2.45 -1.46
CA SER A 205 1.49 -1.75 -0.22
C SER A 205 2.72 -2.38 0.43
N THR A 206 3.78 -1.58 0.57
CA THR A 206 5.03 -1.99 1.21
C THR A 206 4.93 -1.94 2.73
N THR A 207 6.04 -2.04 3.44
CA THR A 207 6.15 -1.82 4.89
C THR A 207 7.21 -0.76 5.15
N ASP A 208 7.02 0.00 6.22
CA ASP A 208 7.88 1.07 6.71
C ASP A 208 9.08 0.60 7.57
N PHE A 209 9.44 -0.68 7.45
CA PHE A 209 10.54 -1.26 8.23
C PHE A 209 11.85 -0.49 8.06
N ILE A 210 12.17 -0.09 6.83
CA ILE A 210 13.38 0.69 6.52
C ILE A 210 13.26 2.10 7.11
N GLN A 211 12.13 2.75 6.94
CA GLN A 211 11.87 4.10 7.41
C GLN A 211 11.86 4.18 8.94
N HIS A 212 11.49 3.09 9.63
CA HIS A 212 11.62 2.99 11.09
C HIS A 212 13.05 2.95 11.59
N LYS A 213 14.00 2.45 10.80
CA LYS A 213 15.39 2.23 11.21
C LYS A 213 16.35 3.25 10.66
N TYR A 214 16.07 3.80 9.50
CA TYR A 214 17.03 4.58 8.73
C TYR A 214 16.40 5.87 8.23
N GLU A 215 17.02 6.98 8.57
CA GLU A 215 16.63 8.31 8.16
C GLU A 215 16.84 8.53 6.64
N PRO A 216 16.22 9.59 6.07
CA PRO A 216 16.48 9.99 4.69
C PRO A 216 17.98 10.17 4.42
N GLY A 217 18.46 9.59 3.33
CA GLY A 217 19.87 9.67 2.92
C GLY A 217 20.79 8.59 3.48
N HIS A 218 20.35 7.84 4.49
CA HIS A 218 21.11 6.71 5.01
C HIS A 218 21.33 5.64 3.90
N PRO A 219 22.51 4.99 3.83
CA PRO A 219 22.81 4.02 2.76
C PRO A 219 21.79 2.90 2.61
N GLN A 220 21.22 2.39 3.70
CA GLN A 220 20.19 1.35 3.65
C GLN A 220 18.83 1.89 3.13
N ALA A 221 18.47 3.12 3.51
CA ALA A 221 17.30 3.78 2.93
C ALA A 221 17.49 4.01 1.42
N ASN A 222 18.65 4.50 1.01
CA ASN A 222 18.99 4.70 -0.40
C ASN A 222 18.86 3.40 -1.22
N LYS A 223 19.38 2.27 -0.70
CA LYS A 223 19.21 0.95 -1.34
C LYS A 223 17.75 0.52 -1.49
N PHE A 224 16.90 0.83 -0.51
CA PHE A 224 15.47 0.56 -0.59
C PHE A 224 14.82 1.34 -1.73
N TYR A 225 15.11 2.63 -1.86
CA TYR A 225 14.55 3.47 -2.91
C TYR A 225 15.11 3.14 -4.30
N GLU A 226 16.36 2.71 -4.40
CA GLU A 226 16.94 2.16 -5.62
C GLU A 226 16.26 0.85 -6.05
N MET A 227 16.04 -0.07 -5.12
CA MET A 227 15.25 -1.30 -5.36
C MET A 227 13.84 -0.96 -5.82
N PHE A 228 13.16 -0.04 -5.14
CA PHE A 228 11.83 0.41 -5.55
C PHE A 228 11.80 0.97 -6.98
N ASP A 229 12.75 1.83 -7.32
CA ASP A 229 12.86 2.43 -8.66
C ASP A 229 13.07 1.39 -9.76
N TYR A 230 13.86 0.35 -9.47
CA TYR A 230 14.04 -0.78 -10.38
C TYR A 230 12.69 -1.45 -10.71
N TYR A 231 11.89 -1.79 -9.69
CA TYR A 231 10.57 -2.40 -9.89
C TYR A 231 9.56 -1.44 -10.53
N LEU A 232 9.63 -0.15 -10.21
CA LEU A 232 8.84 0.88 -10.87
C LEU A 232 9.10 0.89 -12.38
N GLY A 233 10.36 0.77 -12.78
CA GLY A 233 10.74 0.61 -14.18
C GLY A 233 10.10 -0.61 -14.83
N LEU A 234 10.13 -1.77 -14.18
CA LEU A 234 9.52 -3.00 -14.69
C LEU A 234 7.99 -2.90 -14.83
N LEU A 235 7.30 -2.26 -13.86
CA LEU A 235 5.85 -2.05 -13.90
C LEU A 235 5.43 -1.10 -15.01
N SER A 236 6.31 -0.20 -15.45
CA SER A 236 6.01 0.82 -16.47
C SER A 236 5.98 0.30 -17.91
N VAL A 237 6.51 -0.89 -18.17
CA VAL A 237 6.65 -1.43 -19.53
C VAL A 237 5.31 -1.60 -20.25
N ASN A 238 4.24 -1.92 -19.54
CA ASN A 238 2.92 -2.22 -20.13
C ASN A 238 2.03 -0.98 -20.35
N LYS A 239 2.58 0.23 -20.31
CA LYS A 239 1.82 1.49 -20.49
C LYS A 239 0.65 1.66 -19.51
N SER A 240 0.73 1.05 -18.34
CA SER A 240 -0.22 1.22 -17.24
C SER A 240 -0.23 2.67 -16.76
N SER A 241 -1.34 3.11 -16.17
CA SER A 241 -1.36 4.33 -15.37
C SER A 241 -0.83 3.99 -13.99
N ILE A 242 0.27 4.62 -13.57
CA ILE A 242 0.91 4.33 -12.29
C ILE A 242 0.75 5.53 -11.36
N VAL A 243 0.34 5.26 -10.13
CA VAL A 243 0.28 6.20 -9.02
C VAL A 243 1.20 5.69 -7.91
N VAL A 244 2.12 6.54 -7.47
CA VAL A 244 2.93 6.30 -6.28
C VAL A 244 2.44 7.22 -5.19
N THR A 245 2.14 6.68 -4.02
CA THR A 245 1.69 7.44 -2.85
C THR A 245 2.36 6.91 -1.59
N ALA A 246 2.22 7.63 -0.50
CA ALA A 246 2.53 7.15 0.84
C ALA A 246 1.29 7.31 1.71
N ASP A 247 1.15 6.48 2.72
CA ASP A 247 0.09 6.57 3.73
C ASP A 247 0.44 7.57 4.83
N HIS A 248 1.71 7.66 5.19
CA HIS A 248 2.28 8.68 6.08
C HIS A 248 3.76 8.89 5.79
N GLY A 249 4.40 9.82 6.50
CA GLY A 249 5.83 10.06 6.44
C GLY A 249 6.57 9.54 7.67
N MET A 250 7.89 9.52 7.58
CA MET A 250 8.83 9.24 8.67
C MET A 250 9.97 10.24 8.63
N LYS A 251 10.46 10.64 9.80
CA LYS A 251 11.64 11.49 9.96
C LYS A 251 12.70 10.78 10.79
N SER A 252 13.90 11.37 10.84
CA SER A 252 14.90 10.94 11.81
C SER A 252 14.33 10.95 13.22
N LYS A 253 14.55 9.87 13.96
CA LYS A 253 14.14 9.74 15.36
C LYS A 253 15.09 10.43 16.34
N SER A 254 16.24 10.82 15.84
CA SER A 254 17.26 11.56 16.58
C SER A 254 17.50 12.91 15.92
N LYS A 255 17.82 13.92 16.71
CA LYS A 255 18.35 15.20 16.25
C LYS A 255 19.84 15.07 15.96
N ASP A 256 20.45 16.09 15.36
CA ASP A 256 21.88 16.11 15.01
C ASP A 256 22.80 15.94 16.22
N ASP A 257 22.35 16.36 17.41
CA ASP A 257 23.06 16.22 18.68
C ASP A 257 22.87 14.83 19.33
N GLY A 258 22.13 13.91 18.68
CA GLY A 258 21.82 12.59 19.18
C GLY A 258 20.64 12.53 20.17
N SER A 259 20.06 13.66 20.55
CA SER A 259 18.86 13.69 21.41
C SER A 259 17.61 13.18 20.67
N PRO A 260 16.58 12.66 21.38
CA PRO A 260 15.35 12.21 20.76
C PRO A 260 14.65 13.31 19.97
N ASN A 261 14.27 13.03 18.71
CA ASN A 261 13.42 13.89 17.90
C ASN A 261 11.95 13.44 18.04
N ALA A 262 11.47 13.44 19.28
CA ALA A 262 10.12 13.02 19.64
C ALA A 262 9.56 13.98 20.70
N ILE A 263 8.23 14.13 20.68
CA ILE A 263 7.48 14.90 21.67
C ILE A 263 6.67 13.90 22.49
N TYR A 264 6.90 13.89 23.79
CA TYR A 264 6.09 13.11 24.72
C TYR A 264 4.86 13.94 25.10
N LEU A 265 3.69 13.51 24.65
CA LEU A 265 2.45 14.31 24.82
C LEU A 265 2.08 14.56 26.27
N GLN A 266 2.42 13.64 27.17
CA GLN A 266 2.17 13.77 28.59
C GLN A 266 2.91 14.98 29.22
N ASP A 267 4.04 15.39 28.63
CA ASP A 267 4.79 16.54 29.12
C ASP A 267 4.18 17.89 28.68
N ILE A 268 3.18 17.83 27.78
CA ILE A 268 2.48 19.00 27.23
C ILE A 268 1.08 19.14 27.85
N LEU A 269 0.45 18.03 28.21
CA LEU A 269 -0.91 17.97 28.78
C LEU A 269 -0.90 18.11 30.31
#